data_9dc358805d1e7997252b3f92ef475a6c
#
_entry.id   9dc358805d1e7997252b3f92ef475a6c
#
_cell.length_a   1.000
_cell.length_b   1.000
_cell.length_c   1.000
_cell.angle_alpha   90.00
_cell.angle_beta   90.00
_cell.angle_gamma   90.00
#
_symmetry.space_group_name_H-M   'P 1'
#
loop_
_entity.id
_entity.type
_entity.pdbx_description
1 polymer ?
#
loop_
_entity_poly.entity_id
_entity_poly.type
_entity_poly.pdbx_seq_one_letter_code
_entity_poly.pdbx_strand_id
1 'polypeptide(L)'
;VDAGNEHLKREMEVSIAAGEIVGLLYDAFYKQYANPESEHSLKSLNKLCVRLVFCLYAEDAGIFGHHGMFHDYLKGFDTRGLRKGLVDLFRVLDTKLQDRDPYLKDDNPELAAFPYVNGGLFGDENIEIPPFTDEIRNLLLEKASENFNWSEISPTIFGAVFESTLNPETRRSGGMHYTSIENIHKVIDPLFLDELKAELDEICANPVERTRTAKLRVFQRKLASLTFLDPACGSGNFLTETYLSLRRLENKILVKLSHGQVTMYSASESPIQVSISQFYGIEINDFAVTVAKTALWIAESQMMKETEKILLVPLEFLPLKTNAFIVEGNALRVDWESVVPKSKLNYIMGNPPFVGARLMGKEQKACLLYTSDAAD
;
A
#
# COMPACT_ATOMS: atom_id res chain seq x y z
N VAL A 1 -27.43 -3.07 5.77
CA VAL A 1 -26.57 -2.87 6.97
C VAL A 1 -25.76 -4.14 7.24
N ASP A 2 -26.33 -5.36 7.07
CA ASP A 2 -25.62 -6.62 7.38
C ASP A 2 -24.50 -6.98 6.38
N ALA A 3 -24.70 -6.78 5.08
CA ALA A 3 -23.71 -7.18 4.07
C ALA A 3 -22.36 -6.40 4.15
N GLY A 4 -22.39 -5.15 4.58
CA GLY A 4 -21.17 -4.35 4.78
C GLY A 4 -20.37 -4.81 6.00
N ASN A 5 -21.04 -5.24 7.06
CA ASN A 5 -20.40 -5.77 8.26
C ASN A 5 -19.79 -7.16 8.03
N GLU A 6 -20.42 -8.01 7.23
CA GLU A 6 -19.86 -9.33 6.88
C GLU A 6 -18.61 -9.21 6.00
N HIS A 7 -18.60 -8.29 5.04
CA HIS A 7 -17.44 -8.03 4.19
C HIS A 7 -16.23 -7.55 5.02
N LEU A 8 -16.44 -6.55 5.87
CA LEU A 8 -15.39 -6.02 6.74
C LEU A 8 -14.84 -7.07 7.71
N LYS A 9 -15.72 -7.91 8.24
CA LYS A 9 -15.32 -9.01 9.12
C LYS A 9 -14.47 -10.04 8.39
N ARG A 10 -14.85 -10.39 7.15
CA ARG A 10 -14.06 -11.29 6.30
C ARG A 10 -12.69 -10.72 5.95
N GLU A 11 -12.62 -9.44 5.55
CA GLU A 11 -11.34 -8.76 5.29
C GLU A 11 -10.43 -8.78 6.52
N MET A 12 -10.99 -8.59 7.71
CA MET A 12 -10.25 -8.63 8.96
C MET A 12 -9.72 -10.05 9.26
N GLU A 13 -10.55 -11.08 9.10
CA GLU A 13 -10.16 -12.47 9.28
C GLU A 13 -9.05 -12.89 8.31
N VAL A 14 -9.17 -12.53 7.03
CA VAL A 14 -8.13 -12.77 6.00
C VAL A 14 -6.83 -12.04 6.36
N SER A 15 -6.91 -10.80 6.80
CA SER A 15 -5.72 -10.02 7.15
C SER A 15 -5.00 -10.55 8.40
N ILE A 16 -5.73 -11.07 9.38
CA ILE A 16 -5.15 -11.75 10.57
C ILE A 16 -4.43 -13.03 10.11
N ALA A 17 -5.07 -13.86 9.29
CA ALA A 17 -4.45 -15.07 8.76
C ALA A 17 -3.19 -14.77 7.91
N ALA A 18 -3.20 -13.69 7.14
CA ALA A 18 -2.02 -13.19 6.44
C ALA A 18 -0.88 -12.87 7.41
N GLY A 19 -1.19 -12.20 8.52
CA GLY A 19 -0.21 -11.87 9.56
C GLY A 19 0.43 -13.11 10.20
N GLU A 20 -0.34 -14.16 10.41
CA GLU A 20 0.18 -15.44 10.92
C GLU A 20 1.18 -16.08 9.93
N ILE A 21 0.86 -16.06 8.61
CA ILE A 21 1.76 -16.57 7.57
C ILE A 21 3.05 -15.76 7.51
N VAL A 22 2.95 -14.44 7.56
CA VAL A 22 4.11 -13.53 7.60
C VAL A 22 4.98 -13.79 8.83
N GLY A 23 4.36 -14.00 9.99
CA GLY A 23 5.06 -14.33 11.23
C GLY A 23 5.86 -15.63 11.12
N LEU A 24 5.28 -16.67 10.51
CA LEU A 24 5.97 -17.94 10.27
C LEU A 24 7.15 -17.78 9.30
N LEU A 25 6.98 -17.05 8.21
CA LEU A 25 8.05 -16.76 7.27
C LEU A 25 9.17 -15.96 7.95
N TYR A 26 8.81 -14.93 8.70
CA TYR A 26 9.75 -14.11 9.45
C TYR A 26 10.61 -14.96 10.41
N ASP A 27 9.96 -15.79 11.23
CA ASP A 27 10.66 -16.62 12.22
C ASP A 27 11.55 -17.69 11.56
N ALA A 28 11.11 -18.24 10.41
CA ALA A 28 11.92 -19.20 9.66
C ALA A 28 13.14 -18.56 9.03
N PHE A 29 13.00 -17.36 8.43
CA PHE A 29 14.13 -16.61 7.88
C PHE A 29 15.08 -16.07 8.95
N TYR A 30 14.56 -15.57 10.07
CA TYR A 30 15.34 -15.01 11.17
C TYR A 30 16.44 -16.00 11.65
N LYS A 31 16.12 -17.28 11.71
CA LYS A 31 17.03 -18.36 12.11
C LYS A 31 18.18 -18.58 11.12
N GLN A 32 18.07 -18.07 9.87
CA GLN A 32 19.05 -18.31 8.82
C GLN A 32 20.07 -17.17 8.66
N TYR A 33 19.81 -15.99 9.27
CA TYR A 33 20.75 -14.90 9.25
C TYR A 33 22.01 -15.21 10.08
N ALA A 34 23.17 -14.83 9.59
CA ALA A 34 24.43 -15.03 10.31
C ALA A 34 24.51 -14.21 11.61
N ASN A 35 23.92 -13.01 11.61
CA ASN A 35 23.82 -12.14 12.77
C ASN A 35 22.40 -11.53 12.85
N PRO A 36 21.40 -12.31 13.27
CA PRO A 36 19.99 -11.92 13.19
C PRO A 36 19.64 -10.72 14.07
N GLU A 37 20.42 -10.40 15.10
CA GLU A 37 20.18 -9.26 15.99
C GLU A 37 20.79 -7.95 15.46
N SER A 38 21.61 -8.00 14.39
CA SER A 38 22.17 -6.78 13.80
C SER A 38 21.05 -5.92 13.19
N GLU A 39 21.21 -4.61 13.28
CA GLU A 39 20.28 -3.66 12.66
C GLU A 39 20.14 -3.90 11.15
N HIS A 40 21.26 -4.19 10.48
CA HIS A 40 21.26 -4.48 9.05
C HIS A 40 20.45 -5.74 8.70
N SER A 41 20.65 -6.85 9.43
CA SER A 41 19.91 -8.10 9.20
C SER A 41 18.42 -7.94 9.51
N LEU A 42 18.07 -7.23 10.58
CA LEU A 42 16.66 -6.95 10.91
C LEU A 42 15.98 -6.09 9.84
N LYS A 43 16.63 -5.04 9.36
CA LYS A 43 16.12 -4.22 8.26
C LYS A 43 15.97 -5.03 6.97
N SER A 44 16.96 -5.87 6.67
CA SER A 44 16.93 -6.75 5.50
C SER A 44 15.79 -7.76 5.57
N LEU A 45 15.59 -8.40 6.72
CA LEU A 45 14.53 -9.38 6.95
C LEU A 45 13.15 -8.73 6.81
N ASN A 46 12.96 -7.54 7.39
CA ASN A 46 11.71 -6.79 7.28
C ASN A 46 11.38 -6.47 5.81
N LYS A 47 12.34 -5.94 5.06
CA LYS A 47 12.18 -5.65 3.63
C LYS A 47 11.92 -6.91 2.81
N LEU A 48 12.62 -8.00 3.11
CA LEU A 48 12.39 -9.30 2.45
C LEU A 48 10.96 -9.77 2.64
N CYS A 49 10.43 -9.73 3.86
CA CYS A 49 9.04 -10.12 4.14
C CYS A 49 8.03 -9.26 3.36
N VAL A 50 8.22 -7.93 3.31
CA VAL A 50 7.34 -7.04 2.53
C VAL A 50 7.40 -7.36 1.04
N ARG A 51 8.60 -7.59 0.49
CA ARG A 51 8.78 -7.97 -0.93
C ARG A 51 8.08 -9.29 -1.26
N LEU A 52 8.22 -10.30 -0.41
CA LEU A 52 7.58 -11.60 -0.61
C LEU A 52 6.06 -11.48 -0.59
N VAL A 53 5.50 -10.78 0.39
CA VAL A 53 4.05 -10.58 0.48
C VAL A 53 3.53 -9.75 -0.68
N PHE A 54 4.26 -8.74 -1.13
CA PHE A 54 3.90 -8.03 -2.34
C PHE A 54 3.86 -8.97 -3.56
N CYS A 55 4.84 -9.86 -3.72
CA CYS A 55 4.84 -10.83 -4.83
C CYS A 55 3.66 -11.81 -4.75
N LEU A 56 3.35 -12.31 -3.56
CA LEU A 56 2.20 -13.18 -3.31
C LEU A 56 0.88 -12.46 -3.62
N TYR A 57 0.74 -11.22 -3.17
CA TYR A 57 -0.40 -10.38 -3.53
C TYR A 57 -0.48 -10.14 -5.05
N ALA A 58 0.64 -9.79 -5.67
CA ALA A 58 0.69 -9.44 -7.09
C ALA A 58 0.31 -10.62 -8.01
N GLU A 59 0.67 -11.85 -7.64
CA GLU A 59 0.25 -13.03 -8.40
C GLU A 59 -1.26 -13.28 -8.25
N ASP A 60 -1.81 -13.24 -7.03
CA ASP A 60 -3.23 -13.46 -6.79
C ASP A 60 -4.10 -12.33 -7.36
N ALA A 61 -3.57 -11.13 -7.32
CA ALA A 61 -4.18 -9.97 -7.93
C ALA A 61 -4.04 -9.93 -9.47
N GLY A 62 -3.28 -10.85 -10.10
CA GLY A 62 -3.06 -10.88 -11.55
C GLY A 62 -2.19 -9.72 -12.07
N ILE A 63 -1.40 -9.06 -11.19
CA ILE A 63 -0.50 -7.97 -11.58
C ILE A 63 0.68 -8.52 -12.40
N PHE A 64 1.13 -9.73 -12.12
CA PHE A 64 2.21 -10.38 -12.85
C PHE A 64 1.80 -11.00 -14.20
N GLY A 65 0.50 -10.97 -14.53
CA GLY A 65 -0.02 -11.48 -15.79
C GLY A 65 -1.02 -12.62 -15.62
N HIS A 66 -0.64 -13.72 -14.98
CA HIS A 66 -1.55 -14.81 -14.65
C HIS A 66 -1.42 -15.21 -13.18
N HIS A 67 -2.49 -15.83 -12.67
CA HIS A 67 -2.50 -16.38 -11.32
C HIS A 67 -1.46 -17.49 -11.16
N GLY A 68 -0.74 -17.49 -10.05
CA GLY A 68 0.29 -18.49 -9.76
C GLY A 68 1.64 -18.27 -10.46
N MET A 69 1.85 -17.14 -11.14
CA MET A 69 3.08 -16.89 -11.90
C MET A 69 4.33 -16.84 -11.01
N PHE A 70 4.24 -16.25 -9.82
CA PHE A 70 5.33 -16.21 -8.85
C PHE A 70 5.62 -17.61 -8.28
N HIS A 71 4.57 -18.35 -7.92
CA HIS A 71 4.66 -19.73 -7.47
C HIS A 71 5.34 -20.63 -8.49
N ASP A 72 4.87 -20.61 -9.75
CA ASP A 72 5.39 -21.47 -10.81
C ASP A 72 6.85 -21.20 -11.10
N TYR A 73 7.24 -19.90 -11.11
CA TYR A 73 8.64 -19.52 -11.25
C TYR A 73 9.51 -20.07 -10.12
N LEU A 74 9.10 -19.89 -8.85
CA LEU A 74 9.87 -20.37 -7.70
C LEU A 74 9.91 -21.89 -7.60
N LYS A 75 8.83 -22.58 -7.99
CA LYS A 75 8.74 -24.04 -7.97
C LYS A 75 9.79 -24.71 -8.88
N GLY A 76 10.23 -24.01 -9.93
CA GLY A 76 11.28 -24.47 -10.83
C GLY A 76 12.66 -24.61 -10.17
N PHE A 77 12.86 -24.08 -8.96
CA PHE A 77 14.14 -24.14 -8.25
C PHE A 77 14.13 -25.19 -7.14
N ASP A 78 15.27 -25.85 -6.95
CA ASP A 78 15.54 -26.58 -5.71
C ASP A 78 15.79 -25.59 -4.54
N THR A 79 15.85 -26.10 -3.32
CA THR A 79 16.05 -25.26 -2.13
C THR A 79 17.30 -24.39 -2.20
N ARG A 80 18.38 -24.88 -2.80
CA ARG A 80 19.64 -24.12 -2.95
C ARG A 80 19.56 -23.04 -4.02
N GLY A 81 18.89 -23.32 -5.12
CA GLY A 81 18.69 -22.40 -6.25
C GLY A 81 17.69 -21.29 -5.96
N LEU A 82 16.75 -21.53 -5.05
CA LEU A 82 15.62 -20.64 -4.77
C LEU A 82 16.05 -19.21 -4.37
N ARG A 83 17.09 -19.07 -3.54
CA ARG A 83 17.66 -17.79 -3.15
C ARG A 83 18.12 -16.98 -4.37
N LYS A 84 18.84 -17.62 -5.29
CA LYS A 84 19.31 -16.97 -6.52
C LYS A 84 18.14 -16.57 -7.41
N GLY A 85 17.18 -17.46 -7.59
CA GLY A 85 15.96 -17.18 -8.36
C GLY A 85 15.22 -15.96 -7.83
N LEU A 86 15.11 -15.83 -6.51
CA LEU A 86 14.45 -14.68 -5.88
C LEU A 86 15.25 -13.37 -6.07
N VAL A 87 16.57 -13.41 -5.94
CA VAL A 87 17.44 -12.25 -6.20
C VAL A 87 17.32 -11.79 -7.66
N ASP A 88 17.32 -12.71 -8.60
CA ASP A 88 17.17 -12.41 -10.03
C ASP A 88 15.78 -11.83 -10.33
N LEU A 89 14.73 -12.37 -9.69
CA LEU A 89 13.37 -11.83 -9.80
C LEU A 89 13.29 -10.38 -9.28
N PHE A 90 13.80 -10.11 -8.09
CA PHE A 90 13.77 -8.75 -7.53
C PHE A 90 14.49 -7.74 -8.42
N ARG A 91 15.60 -8.13 -9.03
CA ARG A 91 16.30 -7.29 -10.00
C ARG A 91 15.44 -7.03 -11.24
N VAL A 92 14.77 -8.02 -11.78
CA VAL A 92 13.90 -7.86 -12.94
C VAL A 92 12.70 -6.98 -12.61
N LEU A 93 12.08 -7.16 -11.44
CA LEU A 93 10.97 -6.31 -10.98
C LEU A 93 11.38 -4.84 -10.81
N ASP A 94 12.65 -4.55 -10.50
CA ASP A 94 13.19 -3.19 -10.37
C ASP A 94 13.72 -2.61 -11.69
N THR A 95 13.88 -3.42 -12.74
CA THR A 95 14.48 -2.99 -14.00
C THR A 95 13.40 -2.73 -15.05
N LYS A 96 13.36 -1.49 -15.60
CA LYS A 96 12.45 -1.13 -16.69
C LYS A 96 12.68 -2.04 -17.91
N LEU A 97 11.62 -2.34 -18.64
CA LEU A 97 11.67 -3.24 -19.79
C LEU A 97 12.76 -2.86 -20.81
N GLN A 98 12.95 -1.57 -21.06
CA GLN A 98 13.96 -1.04 -21.99
C GLN A 98 15.40 -1.14 -21.48
N ASP A 99 15.58 -1.28 -20.15
CA ASP A 99 16.90 -1.29 -19.51
C ASP A 99 17.33 -2.73 -19.15
N ARG A 100 16.51 -3.74 -19.48
CA ARG A 100 16.80 -5.15 -19.24
C ARG A 100 17.80 -5.68 -20.26
N ASP A 101 18.52 -6.73 -19.86
CA ASP A 101 19.35 -7.51 -20.77
C ASP A 101 18.52 -7.94 -22.00
N PRO A 102 18.94 -7.56 -23.22
CA PRO A 102 18.21 -7.89 -24.45
C PRO A 102 18.09 -9.41 -24.69
N TYR A 103 18.97 -10.22 -24.11
CA TYR A 103 18.96 -11.67 -24.23
C TYR A 103 18.21 -12.39 -23.11
N LEU A 104 17.73 -11.66 -22.10
CA LEU A 104 17.00 -12.25 -20.96
C LEU A 104 15.83 -13.13 -21.39
N LYS A 105 15.13 -12.76 -22.46
CA LYS A 105 13.99 -13.51 -22.97
C LYS A 105 14.40 -14.87 -23.57
N ASP A 106 15.60 -14.95 -24.13
CA ASP A 106 16.14 -16.18 -24.70
C ASP A 106 16.74 -17.08 -23.61
N ASP A 107 17.40 -16.48 -22.62
CA ASP A 107 18.05 -17.18 -21.53
C ASP A 107 17.07 -17.67 -20.45
N ASN A 108 16.09 -16.83 -20.09
CA ASN A 108 15.09 -17.13 -19.07
C ASN A 108 13.74 -16.45 -19.40
N PRO A 109 12.93 -17.09 -20.28
CA PRO A 109 11.66 -16.52 -20.73
C PRO A 109 10.65 -16.34 -19.59
N GLU A 110 10.65 -17.22 -18.59
CA GLU A 110 9.76 -17.11 -17.41
C GLU A 110 10.08 -15.85 -16.61
N LEU A 111 11.36 -15.62 -16.32
CA LEU A 111 11.81 -14.42 -15.61
C LEU A 111 11.55 -13.13 -16.42
N ALA A 112 11.79 -13.18 -17.73
CA ALA A 112 11.57 -12.04 -18.63
C ALA A 112 10.11 -11.61 -18.72
N ALA A 113 9.17 -12.51 -18.46
CA ALA A 113 7.74 -12.24 -18.51
C ALA A 113 7.22 -11.39 -17.35
N PHE A 114 7.97 -11.30 -16.24
CA PHE A 114 7.56 -10.46 -15.12
C PHE A 114 7.57 -8.98 -15.49
N PRO A 115 6.57 -8.19 -15.04
CA PRO A 115 6.50 -6.76 -15.32
C PRO A 115 7.58 -5.98 -14.53
N TYR A 116 7.78 -4.73 -14.91
CA TYR A 116 8.52 -3.77 -14.09
C TYR A 116 7.60 -3.23 -12.99
N VAL A 117 8.07 -3.26 -11.74
CA VAL A 117 7.38 -2.75 -10.57
C VAL A 117 8.08 -1.48 -10.08
N ASN A 118 7.58 -0.32 -10.47
CA ASN A 118 8.12 0.96 -10.03
C ASN A 118 7.82 1.21 -8.54
N GLY A 119 8.50 2.17 -7.92
CA GLY A 119 8.18 2.67 -6.58
C GLY A 119 9.21 2.35 -5.51
N GLY A 120 10.37 1.78 -5.89
CA GLY A 120 11.52 1.62 -5.00
C GLY A 120 11.42 0.45 -4.02
N LEU A 121 10.36 -0.37 -4.08
CA LEU A 121 10.23 -1.54 -3.21
C LEU A 121 11.38 -2.54 -3.42
N PHE A 122 11.80 -2.70 -4.68
CA PHE A 122 12.86 -3.65 -5.09
C PHE A 122 14.22 -2.97 -5.31
N GLY A 123 14.30 -1.62 -5.25
CA GLY A 123 15.47 -0.84 -5.64
C GLY A 123 16.66 -0.88 -4.67
N ASP A 124 16.48 -1.40 -3.46
CA ASP A 124 17.57 -1.57 -2.51
C ASP A 124 18.27 -2.92 -2.73
N GLU A 125 19.41 -2.89 -3.41
CA GLU A 125 20.24 -4.08 -3.68
C GLU A 125 21.03 -4.56 -2.46
N ASN A 126 21.13 -3.75 -1.40
CA ASN A 126 21.94 -4.04 -0.22
C ASN A 126 21.22 -4.91 0.83
N ILE A 127 20.01 -5.38 0.55
CA ILE A 127 19.34 -6.27 1.49
C ILE A 127 20.05 -7.63 1.54
N GLU A 128 20.30 -8.10 2.74
CA GLU A 128 20.81 -9.45 2.98
C GLU A 128 19.65 -10.45 2.83
N ILE A 129 19.76 -11.38 1.88
CA ILE A 129 18.82 -12.49 1.72
C ILE A 129 19.54 -13.76 2.21
N PRO A 130 19.09 -14.40 3.28
CA PRO A 130 19.74 -15.57 3.84
C PRO A 130 19.51 -16.82 2.97
N PRO A 131 20.24 -17.92 3.24
CA PRO A 131 19.98 -19.20 2.61
C PRO A 131 18.55 -19.68 2.86
N PHE A 132 17.99 -20.41 1.91
CA PHE A 132 16.69 -21.05 2.07
C PHE A 132 16.85 -22.46 2.67
N THR A 133 15.85 -22.88 3.43
CA THR A 133 15.71 -24.26 3.92
C THR A 133 14.49 -24.89 3.27
N ASP A 134 14.35 -26.22 3.39
CA ASP A 134 13.14 -26.92 2.91
C ASP A 134 11.90 -26.43 3.66
N GLU A 135 12.03 -26.08 4.95
CA GLU A 135 10.94 -25.44 5.72
C GLU A 135 10.49 -24.14 5.09
N ILE A 136 11.41 -23.23 4.78
CA ILE A 136 11.10 -21.93 4.14
C ILE A 136 10.49 -22.13 2.76
N ARG A 137 11.05 -23.05 1.97
CA ARG A 137 10.52 -23.38 0.65
C ARG A 137 9.07 -23.87 0.72
N ASN A 138 8.78 -24.81 1.62
CA ASN A 138 7.44 -25.34 1.79
C ASN A 138 6.47 -24.29 2.34
N LEU A 139 6.88 -23.48 3.32
CA LEU A 139 6.07 -22.36 3.81
C LEU A 139 5.70 -21.39 2.68
N LEU A 140 6.66 -21.03 1.84
CA LEU A 140 6.45 -20.07 0.77
C LEU A 140 5.57 -20.63 -0.36
N LEU A 141 5.86 -21.84 -0.84
CA LEU A 141 5.17 -22.42 -1.98
C LEU A 141 3.79 -22.99 -1.62
N GLU A 142 3.68 -23.74 -0.52
CA GLU A 142 2.45 -24.42 -0.15
C GLU A 142 1.55 -23.51 0.70
N LYS A 143 2.05 -23.07 1.87
CA LYS A 143 1.20 -22.36 2.82
C LYS A 143 0.89 -20.93 2.40
N ALA A 144 1.90 -20.20 1.93
CA ALA A 144 1.74 -18.80 1.57
C ALA A 144 1.18 -18.60 0.16
N SER A 145 1.58 -19.41 -0.83
CA SER A 145 1.11 -19.23 -2.20
C SER A 145 -0.11 -20.11 -2.53
N GLU A 146 -0.01 -21.44 -2.48
CA GLU A 146 -1.10 -22.34 -2.93
C GLU A 146 -2.36 -22.26 -2.05
N ASN A 147 -2.19 -22.16 -0.72
CA ASN A 147 -3.28 -22.32 0.25
C ASN A 147 -3.84 -21.01 0.80
N PHE A 148 -3.42 -19.86 0.30
CA PHE A 148 -3.87 -18.56 0.77
C PHE A 148 -4.10 -17.59 -0.40
N ASN A 149 -5.20 -16.84 -0.36
CA ASN A 149 -5.54 -15.83 -1.37
C ASN A 149 -5.24 -14.41 -0.83
N TRP A 150 -4.12 -13.83 -1.28
CA TRP A 150 -3.68 -12.50 -0.87
C TRP A 150 -4.50 -11.37 -1.49
N SER A 151 -5.23 -11.62 -2.58
CA SER A 151 -6.02 -10.58 -3.26
C SER A 151 -7.17 -10.04 -2.41
N GLU A 152 -7.59 -10.79 -1.38
CA GLU A 152 -8.67 -10.41 -0.46
C GLU A 152 -8.18 -9.65 0.80
N ILE A 153 -6.88 -9.38 0.93
CA ILE A 153 -6.34 -8.67 2.09
C ILE A 153 -6.81 -7.21 2.10
N SER A 154 -7.20 -6.72 3.28
CA SER A 154 -7.51 -5.28 3.43
C SER A 154 -6.23 -4.46 3.42
N PRO A 155 -6.07 -3.49 2.50
CA PRO A 155 -4.88 -2.64 2.45
C PRO A 155 -4.68 -1.82 3.72
N THR A 156 -5.77 -1.37 4.34
CA THR A 156 -5.74 -0.60 5.60
C THR A 156 -5.27 -1.47 6.77
N ILE A 157 -5.71 -2.74 6.82
CA ILE A 157 -5.31 -3.67 7.88
C ILE A 157 -3.92 -4.25 7.60
N PHE A 158 -3.52 -4.37 6.33
CA PHE A 158 -2.20 -4.85 5.91
C PHE A 158 -1.06 -4.16 6.67
N GLY A 159 -1.07 -2.82 6.70
CA GLY A 159 -0.07 -2.05 7.42
C GLY A 159 0.02 -2.41 8.89
N ALA A 160 -1.13 -2.49 9.56
CA ALA A 160 -1.23 -2.83 10.98
C ALA A 160 -0.71 -4.24 11.30
N VAL A 161 -1.06 -5.20 10.46
CA VAL A 161 -0.61 -6.59 10.59
C VAL A 161 0.91 -6.68 10.47
N PHE A 162 1.47 -6.00 9.47
CA PHE A 162 2.92 -5.99 9.26
C PHE A 162 3.66 -5.32 10.42
N GLU A 163 3.20 -4.16 10.87
CA GLU A 163 3.79 -3.46 12.01
C GLU A 163 3.76 -4.32 13.28
N SER A 164 2.64 -4.97 13.58
CA SER A 164 2.51 -5.83 14.76
C SER A 164 3.35 -7.11 14.66
N THR A 165 3.51 -7.66 13.46
CA THR A 165 4.20 -8.93 13.25
C THR A 165 5.71 -8.78 13.18
N LEU A 166 6.19 -7.70 12.55
CA LEU A 166 7.61 -7.51 12.24
C LEU A 166 8.32 -6.56 13.20
N ASN A 167 7.61 -5.75 13.99
CA ASN A 167 8.21 -4.89 14.99
C ASN A 167 8.50 -5.69 16.28
N PRO A 168 9.78 -5.85 16.71
CA PRO A 168 10.13 -6.62 17.91
C PRO A 168 9.50 -6.12 19.21
N GLU A 169 9.23 -4.81 19.31
CA GLU A 169 8.64 -4.19 20.50
C GLU A 169 7.14 -4.52 20.61
N THR A 170 6.41 -4.45 19.52
CA THR A 170 4.98 -4.79 19.49
C THR A 170 4.76 -6.29 19.60
N ARG A 171 5.63 -7.13 19.04
CA ARG A 171 5.59 -8.60 19.24
C ARG A 171 5.73 -9.00 20.72
N ARG A 172 6.59 -8.33 21.48
CA ARG A 172 6.80 -8.60 22.91
C ARG A 172 5.64 -8.13 23.78
N SER A 173 4.97 -7.05 23.40
CA SER A 173 3.84 -6.49 24.16
C SER A 173 2.51 -7.21 23.91
N GLY A 174 2.43 -8.06 22.88
CA GLY A 174 1.21 -8.82 22.55
C GLY A 174 0.02 -7.97 22.10
N GLY A 175 0.24 -6.70 21.77
CA GLY A 175 -0.79 -5.74 21.40
C GLY A 175 -0.64 -5.25 19.98
N MET A 176 -1.70 -5.36 19.17
CA MET A 176 -1.82 -4.69 17.88
C MET A 176 -2.23 -3.25 18.12
N HIS A 177 -1.27 -2.32 18.08
CA HIS A 177 -1.54 -0.88 18.20
C HIS A 177 -1.76 -0.28 16.81
N TYR A 178 -2.99 -0.38 16.31
CA TYR A 178 -3.35 0.29 15.06
C TYR A 178 -4.64 1.09 15.23
N THR A 179 -4.81 2.11 14.43
CA THR A 179 -6.06 2.84 14.40
C THR A 179 -7.06 2.07 13.55
N SER A 180 -8.13 1.56 14.16
CA SER A 180 -9.16 0.79 13.46
C SER A 180 -9.86 1.65 12.39
N ILE A 181 -10.37 1.01 11.34
CA ILE A 181 -11.12 1.68 10.27
C ILE A 181 -12.25 2.54 10.85
N GLU A 182 -12.98 2.04 11.85
CA GLU A 182 -14.03 2.79 12.53
C GLU A 182 -13.50 4.09 13.17
N ASN A 183 -12.34 4.04 13.82
CA ASN A 183 -11.73 5.22 14.44
C ASN A 183 -11.15 6.18 13.39
N ILE A 184 -10.65 5.69 12.27
CA ILE A 184 -10.25 6.53 11.14
C ILE A 184 -11.47 7.30 10.63
N HIS A 185 -12.60 6.64 10.41
CA HIS A 185 -13.84 7.28 9.96
C HIS A 185 -14.38 8.32 10.94
N LYS A 186 -14.21 8.15 12.26
CA LYS A 186 -14.55 9.19 13.23
C LYS A 186 -13.78 10.50 13.01
N VAL A 187 -12.64 10.46 12.35
CA VAL A 187 -11.83 11.63 11.99
C VAL A 187 -12.14 12.12 10.58
N ILE A 188 -12.06 11.23 9.57
CA ILE A 188 -12.15 11.65 8.16
C ILE A 188 -13.58 11.98 7.73
N ASP A 189 -14.60 11.33 8.30
CA ASP A 189 -16.00 11.60 7.97
C ASP A 189 -16.37 13.05 8.26
N PRO A 190 -16.24 13.56 9.51
CA PRO A 190 -16.58 14.95 9.80
C PRO A 190 -15.58 15.95 9.22
N LEU A 191 -14.35 15.55 8.90
CA LEU A 191 -13.33 16.45 8.39
C LEU A 191 -13.60 16.86 6.94
N PHE A 192 -13.98 15.94 6.08
CA PHE A 192 -14.22 16.21 4.65
C PHE A 192 -15.19 15.22 3.98
N LEU A 193 -15.28 13.98 4.44
CA LEU A 193 -15.92 12.92 3.66
C LEU A 193 -17.44 13.06 3.63
N ASP A 194 -18.06 13.51 4.73
CA ASP A 194 -19.52 13.75 4.81
C ASP A 194 -19.93 14.90 3.90
N GLU A 195 -19.14 15.98 3.83
CA GLU A 195 -19.38 17.09 2.90
C GLU A 195 -19.29 16.61 1.44
N LEU A 196 -18.27 15.81 1.09
CA LEU A 196 -18.11 15.28 -0.25
C LEU A 196 -19.24 14.31 -0.63
N LYS A 197 -19.70 13.48 0.29
CA LYS A 197 -20.87 12.60 0.08
C LYS A 197 -22.14 13.41 -0.16
N ALA A 198 -22.41 14.42 0.65
CA ALA A 198 -23.58 15.28 0.51
C ALA A 198 -23.57 16.06 -0.82
N GLU A 199 -22.43 16.60 -1.23
CA GLU A 199 -22.28 17.27 -2.54
C GLU A 199 -22.54 16.31 -3.70
N LEU A 200 -22.03 15.08 -3.65
CA LEU A 200 -22.31 14.07 -4.67
C LEU A 200 -23.81 13.74 -4.75
N ASP A 201 -24.47 13.58 -3.61
CA ASP A 201 -25.90 13.27 -3.54
C ASP A 201 -26.74 14.42 -4.11
N GLU A 202 -26.39 15.68 -3.82
CA GLU A 202 -27.03 16.85 -4.41
C GLU A 202 -26.86 16.89 -5.94
N ILE A 203 -25.64 16.63 -6.44
CA ILE A 203 -25.38 16.56 -7.88
C ILE A 203 -26.21 15.45 -8.53
N CYS A 204 -26.28 14.28 -7.91
CA CYS A 204 -27.07 13.15 -8.40
C CYS A 204 -28.57 13.40 -8.43
N ALA A 205 -29.09 14.22 -7.51
CA ALA A 205 -30.50 14.61 -7.45
C ALA A 205 -30.91 15.59 -8.58
N ASN A 206 -29.98 16.17 -9.33
CA ASN A 206 -30.29 17.11 -10.40
C ASN A 206 -31.06 16.40 -11.53
N PRO A 207 -32.29 16.84 -11.86
CA PRO A 207 -33.15 16.18 -12.86
C PRO A 207 -32.62 16.34 -14.29
N VAL A 208 -31.84 17.40 -14.58
CA VAL A 208 -31.34 17.71 -15.92
C VAL A 208 -30.05 16.93 -16.17
N GLU A 209 -30.14 15.91 -16.99
CA GLU A 209 -29.02 14.98 -17.28
C GLU A 209 -27.72 15.67 -17.73
N ARG A 210 -27.83 16.61 -18.68
CA ARG A 210 -26.67 17.36 -19.19
C ARG A 210 -25.98 18.15 -18.08
N THR A 211 -26.74 18.78 -17.19
CA THR A 211 -26.21 19.55 -16.06
C THR A 211 -25.60 18.62 -15.03
N ARG A 212 -26.27 17.50 -14.73
CA ARG A 212 -25.79 16.47 -13.81
C ARG A 212 -24.45 15.92 -14.29
N THR A 213 -24.34 15.52 -15.56
CA THR A 213 -23.09 14.99 -16.16
C THR A 213 -21.96 16.01 -16.10
N ALA A 214 -22.23 17.27 -16.41
CA ALA A 214 -21.21 18.33 -16.32
C ALA A 214 -20.72 18.53 -14.88
N LYS A 215 -21.65 18.56 -13.89
CA LYS A 215 -21.32 18.70 -12.47
C LYS A 215 -20.55 17.48 -11.95
N LEU A 216 -20.90 16.26 -12.34
CA LEU A 216 -20.17 15.04 -11.96
C LEU A 216 -18.72 15.09 -12.43
N ARG A 217 -18.44 15.56 -13.65
CA ARG A 217 -17.06 15.73 -14.16
C ARG A 217 -16.28 16.81 -13.39
N VAL A 218 -16.94 17.89 -13.00
CA VAL A 218 -16.32 18.93 -12.15
C VAL A 218 -15.99 18.38 -10.77
N PHE A 219 -16.91 17.65 -10.19
CA PHE A 219 -16.74 17.03 -8.88
C PHE A 219 -15.62 15.96 -8.89
N GLN A 220 -15.51 15.15 -9.95
CA GLN A 220 -14.41 14.22 -10.11
C GLN A 220 -13.05 14.95 -10.12
N ARG A 221 -12.94 16.06 -10.84
CA ARG A 221 -11.70 16.89 -10.81
C ARG A 221 -11.46 17.50 -9.43
N LYS A 222 -12.50 17.89 -8.70
CA LYS A 222 -12.39 18.35 -7.30
C LYS A 222 -11.76 17.25 -6.44
N LEU A 223 -12.27 16.00 -6.50
CA LEU A 223 -11.69 14.86 -5.77
C LEU A 223 -10.21 14.66 -6.10
N ALA A 224 -9.85 14.74 -7.38
CA ALA A 224 -8.47 14.57 -7.86
C ALA A 224 -7.53 15.73 -7.48
N SER A 225 -8.06 16.88 -7.09
CA SER A 225 -7.26 18.04 -6.66
C SER A 225 -6.97 18.09 -5.17
N LEU A 226 -7.66 17.29 -4.37
CA LEU A 226 -7.47 17.25 -2.92
C LEU A 226 -6.14 16.60 -2.54
N THR A 227 -5.45 17.16 -1.56
CA THR A 227 -4.19 16.65 -1.03
C THR A 227 -4.25 16.46 0.47
N PHE A 228 -3.63 15.40 0.94
CA PHE A 228 -3.71 14.93 2.32
C PHE A 228 -2.31 14.70 2.88
N LEU A 229 -2.07 15.13 4.11
CA LEU A 229 -0.84 14.89 4.84
C LEU A 229 -1.15 14.20 6.17
N ASP A 230 -0.45 13.10 6.43
CA ASP A 230 -0.35 12.51 7.77
C ASP A 230 1.09 12.67 8.28
N PRO A 231 1.33 13.54 9.27
CA PRO A 231 2.68 13.82 9.75
C PRO A 231 3.26 12.76 10.69
N ALA A 232 2.49 11.74 11.02
CA ALA A 232 2.94 10.58 11.81
C ALA A 232 2.23 9.32 11.29
N CYS A 233 2.43 9.02 9.99
CA CYS A 233 1.56 8.13 9.25
C CYS A 233 1.68 6.65 9.64
N GLY A 234 2.72 6.25 10.39
CA GLY A 234 2.94 4.85 10.70
C GLY A 234 2.94 3.99 9.43
N SER A 235 2.19 2.91 9.46
CA SER A 235 1.96 2.03 8.32
C SER A 235 0.93 2.56 7.29
N GLY A 236 0.54 3.82 7.38
CA GLY A 236 -0.27 4.52 6.37
C GLY A 236 -1.77 4.29 6.44
N ASN A 237 -2.31 3.85 7.57
CA ASN A 237 -3.72 3.47 7.70
C ASN A 237 -4.69 4.61 7.35
N PHE A 238 -4.44 5.83 7.85
CA PHE A 238 -5.25 7.02 7.52
C PHE A 238 -5.19 7.36 6.02
N LEU A 239 -3.99 7.33 5.44
CA LEU A 239 -3.79 7.65 4.03
C LEU A 239 -4.48 6.62 3.14
N THR A 240 -4.34 5.34 3.47
CA THR A 240 -4.92 4.22 2.72
C THR A 240 -6.45 4.25 2.76
N GLU A 241 -7.06 4.40 3.94
CA GLU A 241 -8.52 4.44 4.06
C GLU A 241 -9.12 5.70 3.41
N THR A 242 -8.41 6.83 3.49
CA THR A 242 -8.81 8.06 2.79
C THR A 242 -8.78 7.86 1.27
N TYR A 243 -7.71 7.25 0.74
CA TYR A 243 -7.62 6.92 -0.68
C TYR A 243 -8.78 6.01 -1.11
N LEU A 244 -9.04 4.93 -0.38
CA LEU A 244 -10.15 4.01 -0.67
C LEU A 244 -11.49 4.73 -0.65
N SER A 245 -11.72 5.62 0.32
CA SER A 245 -12.95 6.40 0.44
C SER A 245 -13.16 7.34 -0.76
N LEU A 246 -12.12 8.05 -1.20
CA LEU A 246 -12.19 8.90 -2.39
C LEU A 246 -12.42 8.10 -3.67
N ARG A 247 -11.75 6.97 -3.81
CA ARG A 247 -11.92 6.07 -4.96
C ARG A 247 -13.34 5.48 -5.03
N ARG A 248 -13.92 5.14 -3.88
CA ARG A 248 -15.33 4.70 -3.81
C ARG A 248 -16.29 5.80 -4.26
N LEU A 249 -16.02 7.06 -3.91
CA LEU A 249 -16.80 8.21 -4.44
C LEU A 249 -16.60 8.36 -5.95
N GLU A 250 -15.36 8.27 -6.44
CA GLU A 250 -15.07 8.35 -7.88
C GLU A 250 -15.74 7.20 -8.64
N ASN A 251 -15.73 5.97 -8.12
CA ASN A 251 -16.45 4.85 -8.72
C ASN A 251 -17.96 5.09 -8.82
N LYS A 252 -18.57 5.72 -7.81
CA LYS A 252 -19.99 6.14 -7.89
C LYS A 252 -20.22 7.14 -9.01
N ILE A 253 -19.31 8.08 -9.22
CA ILE A 253 -19.36 9.04 -10.33
C ILE A 253 -19.28 8.30 -11.66
N LEU A 254 -18.31 7.38 -11.82
CA LEU A 254 -18.11 6.61 -13.04
C LEU A 254 -19.33 5.75 -13.40
N VAL A 255 -19.97 5.11 -12.41
CA VAL A 255 -21.25 4.39 -12.60
C VAL A 255 -22.33 5.32 -13.17
N LYS A 256 -22.44 6.55 -12.65
CA LYS A 256 -23.41 7.53 -13.12
C LYS A 256 -23.10 8.10 -14.50
N LEU A 257 -21.82 8.21 -14.85
CA LEU A 257 -21.38 8.70 -16.16
C LEU A 257 -21.48 7.62 -17.26
N SER A 258 -21.29 6.35 -16.90
CA SER A 258 -21.35 5.25 -17.88
C SER A 258 -22.76 4.86 -18.29
N HIS A 259 -23.81 5.23 -17.54
CA HIS A 259 -25.21 4.85 -17.77
C HIS A 259 -25.42 3.35 -18.08
N GLY A 260 -24.50 2.48 -17.61
CA GLY A 260 -24.53 1.06 -17.94
C GLY A 260 -24.11 0.73 -19.37
N GLN A 261 -23.59 1.70 -20.12
CA GLN A 261 -23.04 1.50 -21.47
C GLN A 261 -21.52 1.49 -21.42
N VAL A 262 -20.91 0.70 -22.29
CA VAL A 262 -19.45 0.72 -22.50
C VAL A 262 -19.09 2.09 -23.06
N THR A 263 -18.52 2.94 -22.22
CA THR A 263 -18.05 4.26 -22.65
C THR A 263 -16.67 4.05 -23.27
N MET A 264 -16.54 4.33 -24.57
CA MET A 264 -15.22 4.36 -25.20
C MET A 264 -14.44 5.57 -24.68
N TYR A 265 -13.58 5.33 -23.71
CA TYR A 265 -12.56 6.32 -23.34
C TYR A 265 -11.48 6.32 -24.44
N SER A 266 -11.03 7.51 -24.83
CA SER A 266 -9.90 7.58 -25.75
C SER A 266 -8.66 6.98 -25.07
N ALA A 267 -7.82 6.29 -25.81
CA ALA A 267 -6.60 5.66 -25.29
C ALA A 267 -5.63 6.64 -24.56
N SER A 268 -5.90 7.94 -24.63
CA SER A 268 -5.11 9.01 -24.02
C SER A 268 -5.68 9.51 -22.68
N GLU A 269 -6.91 9.17 -22.30
CA GLU A 269 -7.56 9.70 -21.08
C GLU A 269 -7.92 8.56 -20.14
N SER A 270 -7.24 8.53 -18.98
CA SER A 270 -7.64 7.62 -17.89
C SER A 270 -9.01 8.05 -17.35
N PRO A 271 -9.98 7.14 -17.22
CA PRO A 271 -11.25 7.44 -16.55
C PRO A 271 -11.05 7.75 -15.06
N ILE A 272 -9.95 7.27 -14.48
CA ILE A 272 -9.59 7.43 -13.08
C ILE A 272 -8.71 8.67 -12.94
N GLN A 273 -9.09 9.58 -12.04
CA GLN A 273 -8.37 10.82 -11.77
C GLN A 273 -7.81 10.87 -10.34
N VAL A 274 -8.46 10.19 -9.38
CA VAL A 274 -7.96 10.08 -8.01
C VAL A 274 -6.75 9.14 -7.98
N SER A 275 -5.64 9.61 -7.43
CA SER A 275 -4.34 8.95 -7.45
C SER A 275 -3.70 8.92 -6.07
N ILE A 276 -2.88 7.91 -5.78
CA ILE A 276 -2.07 7.87 -4.56
C ILE A 276 -1.05 9.00 -4.47
N SER A 277 -0.76 9.71 -5.57
CA SER A 277 0.11 10.89 -5.57
C SER A 277 -0.46 12.11 -4.82
N GLN A 278 -1.74 12.07 -4.42
CA GLN A 278 -2.39 13.09 -3.58
C GLN A 278 -2.07 12.93 -2.08
N PHE A 279 -1.37 11.83 -1.71
CA PHE A 279 -1.15 11.42 -0.34
C PHE A 279 0.30 11.59 0.07
N TYR A 280 0.49 12.34 1.15
CA TYR A 280 1.77 12.70 1.72
C TYR A 280 1.85 12.17 3.15
N GLY A 281 3.02 11.70 3.55
CA GLY A 281 3.25 11.17 4.89
C GLY A 281 4.65 11.47 5.39
N ILE A 282 4.78 11.61 6.71
CA ILE A 282 6.06 11.66 7.40
C ILE A 282 6.05 10.55 8.44
N GLU A 283 7.08 9.73 8.46
CA GLU A 283 7.22 8.65 9.42
C GLU A 283 8.69 8.49 9.80
N ILE A 284 8.95 8.31 11.10
CA ILE A 284 10.32 8.20 11.62
C ILE A 284 10.96 6.83 11.35
N ASN A 285 10.14 5.82 11.14
CA ASN A 285 10.55 4.44 10.93
C ASN A 285 10.56 4.11 9.43
N ASP A 286 11.76 3.82 8.87
CA ASP A 286 11.97 3.49 7.45
C ASP A 286 11.17 2.26 7.00
N PHE A 287 11.00 1.28 7.88
CA PHE A 287 10.20 0.10 7.61
C PHE A 287 8.71 0.45 7.49
N ALA A 288 8.18 1.25 8.41
CA ALA A 288 6.78 1.70 8.34
C ALA A 288 6.50 2.52 7.08
N VAL A 289 7.47 3.35 6.62
CA VAL A 289 7.40 4.04 5.32
C VAL A 289 7.22 3.05 4.17
N THR A 290 8.01 1.97 4.15
CA THR A 290 7.93 0.93 3.11
C THR A 290 6.58 0.22 3.14
N VAL A 291 6.09 -0.13 4.32
CA VAL A 291 4.78 -0.76 4.51
C VAL A 291 3.65 0.16 4.05
N ALA A 292 3.69 1.43 4.44
CA ALA A 292 2.67 2.42 4.05
C ALA A 292 2.58 2.62 2.53
N LYS A 293 3.71 2.72 1.86
CA LYS A 293 3.76 2.77 0.38
C LYS A 293 3.16 1.51 -0.23
N THR A 294 3.51 0.34 0.28
CA THR A 294 3.00 -0.94 -0.21
C THR A 294 1.49 -1.06 0.00
N ALA A 295 0.97 -0.63 1.16
CA ALA A 295 -0.46 -0.63 1.46
C ALA A 295 -1.24 0.26 0.47
N LEU A 296 -0.73 1.45 0.15
CA LEU A 296 -1.35 2.34 -0.85
C LEU A 296 -1.34 1.72 -2.26
N TRP A 297 -0.29 0.99 -2.64
CA TRP A 297 -0.27 0.29 -3.93
C TRP A 297 -1.27 -0.86 -3.99
N ILE A 298 -1.39 -1.63 -2.92
CA ILE A 298 -2.41 -2.68 -2.81
C ILE A 298 -3.79 -2.05 -2.96
N ALA A 299 -4.04 -0.93 -2.28
CA ALA A 299 -5.31 -0.19 -2.38
C ALA A 299 -5.57 0.31 -3.81
N GLU A 300 -4.57 0.88 -4.48
CA GLU A 300 -4.67 1.33 -5.87
C GLU A 300 -5.02 0.16 -6.80
N SER A 301 -4.33 -0.97 -6.66
CA SER A 301 -4.58 -2.18 -7.46
C SER A 301 -6.00 -2.71 -7.27
N GLN A 302 -6.48 -2.80 -6.02
CA GLN A 302 -7.84 -3.27 -5.73
C GLN A 302 -8.90 -2.34 -6.34
N MET A 303 -8.72 -1.03 -6.17
CA MET A 303 -9.67 -0.05 -6.71
C MET A 303 -9.65 0.02 -8.23
N MET A 304 -8.51 -0.23 -8.88
CA MET A 304 -8.43 -0.39 -10.34
C MET A 304 -9.31 -1.54 -10.81
N LYS A 305 -9.19 -2.73 -10.19
CA LYS A 305 -10.01 -3.89 -10.51
C LYS A 305 -11.51 -3.67 -10.28
N GLU A 306 -11.85 -2.95 -9.22
CA GLU A 306 -13.24 -2.54 -9.00
C GLU A 306 -13.75 -1.65 -10.15
N THR A 307 -12.93 -0.70 -10.58
CA THR A 307 -13.28 0.20 -11.68
C THR A 307 -13.39 -0.55 -13.01
N GLU A 308 -12.51 -1.53 -13.28
CA GLU A 308 -12.62 -2.41 -14.48
C GLU A 308 -13.97 -3.14 -14.54
N LYS A 309 -14.42 -3.66 -13.41
CA LYS A 309 -15.75 -4.32 -13.31
C LYS A 309 -16.90 -3.35 -13.58
N ILE A 310 -16.78 -2.09 -13.15
CA ILE A 310 -17.78 -1.04 -13.35
C ILE A 310 -17.84 -0.60 -14.81
N LEU A 311 -16.68 -0.39 -15.43
CA LEU A 311 -16.60 0.14 -16.79
C LEU A 311 -16.67 -0.95 -17.86
N LEU A 312 -16.55 -2.23 -17.48
CA LEU A 312 -16.51 -3.40 -18.39
C LEU A 312 -15.39 -3.29 -19.45
N VAL A 313 -14.30 -2.62 -19.10
CA VAL A 313 -13.11 -2.48 -19.96
C VAL A 313 -11.87 -2.81 -19.15
N PRO A 314 -10.90 -3.55 -19.73
CA PRO A 314 -9.62 -3.72 -19.08
C PRO A 314 -8.92 -2.35 -19.01
N LEU A 315 -8.53 -1.95 -17.82
CA LEU A 315 -7.68 -0.80 -17.62
C LEU A 315 -6.24 -1.31 -17.62
N GLU A 316 -5.38 -0.73 -18.45
CA GLU A 316 -3.96 -1.04 -18.38
C GLU A 316 -3.43 -0.62 -17.01
N PHE A 317 -3.42 -1.55 -16.07
CA PHE A 317 -2.71 -1.39 -14.82
C PHE A 317 -1.21 -1.52 -15.13
N LEU A 318 -0.58 -0.41 -15.41
CA LEU A 318 0.87 -0.35 -15.25
C LEU A 318 1.11 -0.14 -13.76
N PRO A 319 1.60 -1.16 -13.05
CA PRO A 319 1.85 -1.03 -11.63
C PRO A 319 2.78 0.17 -11.42
N LEU A 320 2.35 1.10 -10.56
CA LEU A 320 3.20 2.12 -9.97
C LEU A 320 3.65 3.26 -10.88
N LYS A 321 2.79 3.75 -11.78
CA LYS A 321 3.00 5.06 -12.43
C LYS A 321 2.92 6.22 -11.43
N THR A 322 2.23 6.00 -10.31
CA THR A 322 2.01 6.98 -9.25
C THR A 322 2.76 6.56 -8.00
N ASN A 323 3.29 7.52 -7.27
CA ASN A 323 3.98 7.31 -6.00
C ASN A 323 3.27 8.12 -4.91
N ALA A 324 3.03 7.50 -3.77
CA ALA A 324 2.72 8.23 -2.56
C ALA A 324 4.00 8.92 -2.03
N PHE A 325 3.86 10.15 -1.59
CA PHE A 325 4.99 10.96 -1.10
C PHE A 325 5.15 10.76 0.41
N ILE A 326 5.60 9.57 0.81
CA ILE A 326 5.90 9.26 2.20
C ILE A 326 7.41 9.32 2.40
N VAL A 327 7.84 10.16 3.34
CA VAL A 327 9.24 10.41 3.64
C VAL A 327 9.61 9.91 5.04
N GLU A 328 10.82 9.39 5.17
CA GLU A 328 11.40 9.07 6.47
C GLU A 328 11.89 10.34 7.16
N GLY A 329 11.46 10.55 8.40
CA GLY A 329 11.93 11.67 9.20
C GLY A 329 11.10 11.94 10.44
N ASN A 330 11.66 12.74 11.34
CA ASN A 330 10.92 13.23 12.50
C ASN A 330 10.07 14.43 12.08
N ALA A 331 8.75 14.31 12.17
CA ALA A 331 7.79 15.35 11.77
C ALA A 331 8.02 16.71 12.45
N LEU A 332 8.59 16.72 13.67
CA LEU A 332 8.92 17.94 14.38
C LEU A 332 10.22 18.61 13.90
N ARG A 333 10.96 17.99 12.99
CA ARG A 333 12.25 18.48 12.47
C ARG A 333 12.30 18.57 10.94
N VAL A 334 11.44 17.81 10.26
CA VAL A 334 11.32 17.86 8.80
C VAL A 334 10.61 19.16 8.41
N ASP A 335 11.12 19.87 7.43
CA ASP A 335 10.39 20.98 6.82
C ASP A 335 9.22 20.43 6.00
N TRP A 336 8.00 20.66 6.44
CA TRP A 336 6.79 20.18 5.79
C TRP A 336 6.58 20.78 4.40
N GLU A 337 7.07 22.00 4.15
CA GLU A 337 7.04 22.62 2.81
C GLU A 337 7.88 21.82 1.80
N SER A 338 8.94 21.12 2.26
CA SER A 338 9.72 20.23 1.41
C SER A 338 8.99 18.92 1.05
N VAL A 339 8.02 18.51 1.88
CA VAL A 339 7.20 17.31 1.66
C VAL A 339 6.00 17.63 0.78
N VAL A 340 5.24 18.64 1.16
CA VAL A 340 4.08 19.13 0.40
C VAL A 340 3.98 20.65 0.50
N PRO A 341 3.95 21.37 -0.65
CA PRO A 341 3.80 22.82 -0.63
C PRO A 341 2.50 23.24 0.07
N LYS A 342 2.59 24.18 1.00
CA LYS A 342 1.45 24.74 1.75
C LYS A 342 0.29 25.15 0.84
N SER A 343 0.61 25.72 -0.32
CA SER A 343 -0.40 26.14 -1.32
C SER A 343 -1.20 25.00 -1.94
N LYS A 344 -0.71 23.76 -1.84
CA LYS A 344 -1.38 22.56 -2.39
C LYS A 344 -2.08 21.74 -1.32
N LEU A 345 -1.70 21.89 -0.05
CA LEU A 345 -2.22 21.05 1.04
C LEU A 345 -3.64 21.46 1.42
N ASN A 346 -4.57 20.50 1.42
CA ASN A 346 -5.95 20.72 1.82
C ASN A 346 -6.24 20.20 3.23
N TYR A 347 -5.75 19.02 3.58
CA TYR A 347 -6.08 18.38 4.86
C TYR A 347 -4.85 17.80 5.53
N ILE A 348 -4.79 17.99 6.85
CA ILE A 348 -3.84 17.33 7.74
C ILE A 348 -4.66 16.41 8.65
N MET A 349 -4.31 15.16 8.70
CA MET A 349 -5.02 14.14 9.47
C MET A 349 -4.04 13.09 9.99
N GLY A 350 -4.39 12.41 11.05
CA GLY A 350 -3.59 11.33 11.59
C GLY A 350 -3.87 11.08 13.08
N ASN A 351 -3.18 10.09 13.63
CA ASN A 351 -3.21 9.77 15.03
C ASN A 351 -1.78 9.69 15.57
N PRO A 352 -1.11 10.84 15.81
CA PRO A 352 0.26 10.85 16.28
C PRO A 352 0.39 10.17 17.65
N PRO A 353 1.53 9.51 17.92
CA PRO A 353 1.75 8.85 19.20
C PRO A 353 1.69 9.87 20.35
N PHE A 354 0.82 9.63 21.32
CA PHE A 354 0.68 10.48 22.49
C PHE A 354 1.56 9.98 23.62
N VAL A 355 2.60 10.74 23.94
CA VAL A 355 3.44 10.51 25.11
C VAL A 355 3.20 11.63 26.11
N GLY A 356 2.58 11.33 27.25
CA GLY A 356 2.34 12.32 28.30
C GLY A 356 3.65 12.95 28.78
N ALA A 357 3.64 14.23 29.13
CA ALA A 357 4.83 15.01 29.49
C ALA A 357 5.71 14.39 30.60
N ARG A 358 5.14 13.54 31.44
CA ARG A 358 5.88 12.79 32.49
C ARG A 358 6.75 11.67 31.92
N LEU A 359 6.34 11.09 30.80
CA LEU A 359 7.01 9.92 30.16
C LEU A 359 7.95 10.35 29.04
N MET A 360 7.89 11.60 28.60
CA MET A 360 8.78 12.13 27.56
C MET A 360 10.23 12.17 28.02
N GLY A 361 11.15 11.68 27.18
CA GLY A 361 12.58 11.82 27.35
C GLY A 361 13.03 13.29 27.23
N LYS A 362 14.26 13.60 27.66
CA LYS A 362 14.83 14.96 27.58
C LYS A 362 14.86 15.51 26.16
N GLU A 363 15.21 14.67 25.18
CA GLU A 363 15.28 15.06 23.77
C GLU A 363 13.90 15.35 23.17
N GLN A 364 12.90 14.56 23.53
CA GLN A 364 11.51 14.79 23.10
C GLN A 364 10.96 16.11 23.66
N LYS A 365 11.23 16.39 24.94
CA LYS A 365 10.85 17.67 25.57
C LYS A 365 11.54 18.85 24.89
N ALA A 366 12.83 18.75 24.62
CA ALA A 366 13.57 19.80 23.94
C ALA A 366 13.03 20.06 22.51
N CYS A 367 12.66 19.00 21.81
CA CYS A 367 12.09 19.12 20.47
C CYS A 367 10.75 19.86 20.47
N LEU A 368 9.86 19.55 21.43
CA LEU A 368 8.56 20.22 21.55
C LEU A 368 8.70 21.70 21.96
N LEU A 369 9.61 22.01 22.85
CA LEU A 369 9.87 23.41 23.24
C LEU A 369 10.40 24.24 22.07
N TYR A 370 11.30 23.66 21.26
CA TYR A 370 11.83 24.34 20.06
C TYR A 370 10.75 24.61 19.00
N THR A 371 9.77 23.70 18.84
CA THR A 371 8.68 23.89 17.88
C THR A 371 7.60 24.85 18.38
N SER A 372 7.38 24.97 19.69
CA SER A 372 6.46 25.95 20.25
C SER A 372 6.98 27.39 20.17
N ASP A 373 8.30 27.61 20.34
CA ASP A 373 8.95 28.92 20.19
C ASP A 373 9.01 29.42 18.73
N ALA A 374 8.85 28.51 17.75
CA ALA A 374 8.79 28.88 16.33
C ALA A 374 7.37 29.22 15.84
N ALA A 375 6.35 29.08 16.71
CA ALA A 375 4.94 29.33 16.39
C ALA A 375 4.46 30.71 16.92
N ASP A 376 5.27 31.45 17.71
CA ASP A 376 5.09 32.86 18.10
C ASP A 376 5.81 33.78 17.08
#